data_90baa3b4aebcb0f36aaa9f384aedc512
#
_entry.id   90baa3b4aebcb0f36aaa9f384aedc512
#
_cell.length_a   1.000
_cell.length_b   1.000
_cell.length_c   1.000
_cell.angle_alpha   90.00
_cell.angle_beta   90.00
_cell.angle_gamma   90.00
#
_symmetry.space_group_name_H-M   'P 1'
#
loop_
_entity.id
_entity.type
_entity.pdbx_description
1 polymer ?
#
loop_
_entity_poly.entity_id
_entity_poly.type
_entity_poly.pdbx_seq_one_letter_code
_entity_poly.pdbx_strand_id
1 'polypeptide(L)'
;MGSEMCIRDSLAPAASGFRLLKGIEVDILDDGSLDQTDEMLGRLDVRVASVHSKLRMEAPAMTRRMIGAVRNPHTNVLGHCTGRLVTGNRGVRPQSQFDAKAVFTACAEEGVAVEINSRPERRDPPTKLLELARDLGCLFSIDSDAHAPGQLDMLDYGAARATEAGIDPDRIVTTWERDRLLEWAAARL
;
A
#
# COMPACT_ATOMS: atom_id res chain seq x y z
N MET A 1 -4.82 -23.86 2.16
CA MET A 1 -5.88 -22.83 1.97
C MET A 1 -7.04 -22.90 2.99
N GLY A 2 -7.09 -23.81 3.94
CA GLY A 2 -8.22 -23.96 4.88
C GLY A 2 -8.03 -23.34 6.27
N SER A 3 -6.79 -23.07 6.71
CA SER A 3 -6.52 -22.64 8.09
C SER A 3 -6.68 -21.15 8.36
N GLU A 4 -6.41 -20.29 7.39
CA GLU A 4 -6.49 -18.84 7.59
C GLU A 4 -7.93 -18.30 7.61
N MET A 5 -8.82 -18.92 6.85
CA MET A 5 -10.25 -18.57 6.86
C MET A 5 -10.91 -18.93 8.21
N CYS A 6 -10.51 -20.05 8.84
CA CYS A 6 -11.03 -20.46 10.15
C CYS A 6 -10.61 -19.53 11.29
N ILE A 7 -9.39 -18.96 11.24
CA ILE A 7 -8.90 -18.00 12.25
C ILE A 7 -9.70 -16.71 12.18
N ARG A 8 -10.00 -16.21 10.99
CA ARG A 8 -10.79 -14.99 10.81
C ARG A 8 -12.20 -15.12 11.38
N ASP A 9 -12.88 -16.22 11.10
CA ASP A 9 -14.26 -16.42 11.51
C ASP A 9 -14.38 -16.64 13.04
N SER A 10 -13.30 -17.12 13.68
CA SER A 10 -13.23 -17.26 15.14
C SER A 10 -12.82 -15.97 15.87
N LEU A 11 -12.14 -15.03 15.19
CA LEU A 11 -11.70 -13.76 15.78
C LEU A 11 -12.71 -12.61 15.67
N ALA A 12 -13.84 -12.81 14.98
CA ALA A 12 -14.86 -11.78 14.78
C ALA A 12 -16.15 -12.08 15.56
N PRO A 13 -16.18 -11.90 16.90
CA PRO A 13 -17.43 -11.96 17.62
C PRO A 13 -18.29 -10.78 17.20
N ALA A 14 -19.49 -11.05 16.70
CA ALA A 14 -20.47 -10.05 16.24
C ALA A 14 -20.83 -8.96 17.28
N ALA A 15 -20.40 -9.13 18.53
CA ALA A 15 -20.72 -8.25 19.65
C ALA A 15 -19.69 -7.14 19.92
N SER A 16 -18.49 -7.17 19.29
CA SER A 16 -17.40 -6.24 19.63
C SER A 16 -17.32 -4.99 18.72
N GLY A 17 -18.10 -4.92 17.64
CA GLY A 17 -17.92 -3.90 16.58
C GLY A 17 -16.64 -4.06 15.76
N PHE A 18 -15.74 -4.98 16.14
CA PHE A 18 -14.52 -5.31 15.40
C PHE A 18 -14.82 -6.14 14.15
N ARG A 19 -14.22 -5.77 13.02
CA ARG A 19 -14.28 -6.55 11.79
C ARG A 19 -12.88 -6.73 11.22
N LEU A 20 -12.48 -7.98 11.01
CA LEU A 20 -11.25 -8.31 10.29
C LEU A 20 -11.53 -8.31 8.78
N LEU A 21 -10.87 -7.40 8.06
CA LEU A 21 -10.98 -7.29 6.60
C LEU A 21 -10.07 -8.33 5.92
N LYS A 22 -10.53 -8.85 4.78
CA LYS A 22 -9.72 -9.71 3.92
C LYS A 22 -8.86 -8.84 3.01
N GLY A 23 -7.55 -9.03 3.05
CA GLY A 23 -6.63 -8.31 2.19
C GLY A 23 -5.56 -9.22 1.59
N ILE A 24 -4.84 -8.67 0.63
CA ILE A 24 -3.65 -9.28 0.04
C ILE A 24 -2.63 -8.18 -0.26
N GLU A 25 -1.35 -8.51 -0.10
CA GLU A 25 -0.28 -7.83 -0.82
C GLU A 25 0.04 -8.68 -2.05
N VAL A 26 -0.24 -8.13 -3.25
CA VAL A 26 -0.09 -8.80 -4.54
C VAL A 26 1.11 -8.25 -5.29
N ASP A 27 1.87 -9.11 -5.95
CA ASP A 27 3.01 -8.70 -6.76
C ASP A 27 2.57 -7.97 -8.03
N ILE A 28 3.25 -6.87 -8.34
CA ILE A 28 3.18 -6.23 -9.65
C ILE A 28 4.17 -6.94 -10.57
N LEU A 29 3.68 -7.58 -11.62
CA LEU A 29 4.51 -8.26 -12.61
C LEU A 29 5.23 -7.26 -13.54
N ASP A 30 6.18 -7.73 -14.33
CA ASP A 30 7.05 -6.86 -15.14
C ASP A 30 6.29 -6.00 -16.17
N ASP A 31 5.16 -6.49 -16.65
CA ASP A 31 4.27 -5.81 -17.59
C ASP A 31 3.27 -4.87 -16.92
N GLY A 32 3.23 -4.84 -15.58
CA GLY A 32 2.32 -4.04 -14.77
C GLY A 32 1.01 -4.73 -14.42
N SER A 33 0.81 -5.99 -14.81
CA SER A 33 -0.31 -6.80 -14.34
C SER A 33 -0.09 -7.24 -12.89
N LEU A 34 -1.15 -7.71 -12.22
CA LEU A 34 -1.10 -8.24 -10.86
C LEU A 34 -0.96 -9.76 -10.90
N ASP A 35 -0.16 -10.34 -9.98
CA ASP A 35 0.09 -11.78 -9.89
C ASP A 35 -1.06 -12.52 -9.19
N GLN A 36 -2.30 -12.20 -9.57
CA GLN A 36 -3.50 -12.90 -9.15
C GLN A 36 -4.61 -12.71 -10.19
N THR A 37 -5.58 -13.64 -10.20
CA THR A 37 -6.75 -13.52 -11.08
C THR A 37 -7.74 -12.47 -10.57
N ASP A 38 -8.46 -11.80 -11.50
CA ASP A 38 -9.50 -10.83 -11.16
C ASP A 38 -10.59 -11.44 -10.26
N GLU A 39 -10.94 -12.73 -10.48
CA GLU A 39 -11.88 -13.45 -9.63
C GLU A 39 -11.38 -13.54 -8.17
N MET A 40 -10.11 -13.85 -7.97
CA MET A 40 -9.50 -13.92 -6.63
C MET A 40 -9.48 -12.54 -5.98
N LEU A 41 -9.01 -11.52 -6.71
CA LEU A 41 -8.90 -10.14 -6.23
C LEU A 41 -10.27 -9.54 -5.89
N GLY A 42 -11.29 -9.81 -6.68
CA GLY A 42 -12.67 -9.34 -6.46
C GLY A 42 -13.34 -9.91 -5.20
N ARG A 43 -12.77 -10.95 -4.58
CA ARG A 43 -13.25 -11.56 -3.32
C ARG A 43 -12.67 -10.91 -2.06
N LEU A 44 -11.76 -9.96 -2.22
CA LEU A 44 -11.03 -9.31 -1.12
C LEU A 44 -11.60 -7.93 -0.80
N ASP A 45 -11.50 -7.53 0.46
CA ASP A 45 -11.92 -6.21 0.91
C ASP A 45 -10.91 -5.13 0.52
N VAL A 46 -9.58 -5.41 0.61
CA VAL A 46 -8.49 -4.46 0.28
C VAL A 46 -7.33 -5.18 -0.44
N ARG A 47 -6.75 -4.53 -1.44
CA ARG A 47 -5.61 -5.04 -2.23
C ARG A 47 -4.48 -4.02 -2.27
N VAL A 48 -3.31 -4.41 -1.79
CA VAL A 48 -2.05 -3.65 -1.85
C VAL A 48 -1.21 -4.24 -2.98
N ALA A 49 -0.83 -3.44 -3.97
CA ALA A 49 0.00 -3.88 -5.08
C ALA A 49 1.44 -3.38 -4.89
N SER A 50 2.42 -4.29 -4.92
CA SER A 50 3.81 -3.99 -4.59
C SER A 50 4.79 -4.59 -5.59
N VAL A 51 5.93 -3.93 -5.79
CA VAL A 51 7.03 -4.43 -6.62
C VAL A 51 8.04 -5.17 -5.74
N HIS A 52 8.18 -6.49 -5.91
CA HIS A 52 9.15 -7.29 -5.15
C HIS A 52 10.31 -7.83 -5.99
N SER A 53 10.19 -7.79 -7.32
CA SER A 53 11.21 -8.30 -8.24
C SER A 53 11.78 -7.18 -9.11
N LYS A 54 13.00 -7.39 -9.64
CA LYS A 54 13.64 -6.47 -10.58
C LYS A 54 13.66 -5.00 -10.13
N LEU A 55 13.87 -4.76 -8.84
CA LEU A 55 13.87 -3.42 -8.21
C LEU A 55 14.86 -2.43 -8.83
N ARG A 56 15.82 -2.91 -9.65
CA ARG A 56 16.78 -2.10 -10.41
C ARG A 56 16.41 -1.93 -11.88
N MET A 57 15.12 -2.18 -12.22
CA MET A 57 14.60 -1.92 -13.57
C MET A 57 14.83 -0.46 -13.96
N GLU A 58 15.11 -0.21 -15.25
CA GLU A 58 15.27 1.15 -15.78
C GLU A 58 14.01 2.02 -15.53
N ALA A 59 14.22 3.30 -15.20
CA ALA A 59 13.15 4.18 -14.77
C ALA A 59 11.94 4.23 -15.72
N PRO A 60 12.07 4.31 -17.06
CA PRO A 60 10.90 4.32 -17.94
C PRO A 60 10.10 3.02 -17.88
N ALA A 61 10.78 1.86 -17.73
CA ALA A 61 10.13 0.57 -17.63
C ALA A 61 9.42 0.40 -16.28
N MET A 62 10.09 0.78 -15.17
CA MET A 62 9.49 0.77 -13.83
C MET A 62 8.26 1.69 -13.75
N THR A 63 8.34 2.88 -14.36
CA THR A 63 7.20 3.81 -14.39
C THR A 63 5.99 3.21 -15.10
N ARG A 64 6.18 2.60 -16.29
CA ARG A 64 5.08 1.92 -17.00
C ARG A 64 4.51 0.75 -16.20
N ARG A 65 5.36 -0.04 -15.58
CA ARG A 65 4.99 -1.16 -14.71
C ARG A 65 4.09 -0.70 -13.56
N MET A 66 4.49 0.33 -12.84
CA MET A 66 3.72 0.87 -11.71
C MET A 66 2.40 1.50 -12.17
N ILE A 67 2.42 2.31 -13.24
CA ILE A 67 1.19 2.92 -13.77
C ILE A 67 0.22 1.84 -14.27
N GLY A 68 0.71 0.75 -14.88
CA GLY A 68 -0.12 -0.39 -15.27
C GLY A 68 -0.88 -0.97 -14.07
N ALA A 69 -0.17 -1.23 -12.97
CA ALA A 69 -0.78 -1.75 -11.75
C ALA A 69 -1.74 -0.73 -11.08
N VAL A 70 -1.38 0.55 -11.03
CA VAL A 70 -2.23 1.62 -10.48
C VAL A 70 -3.56 1.73 -11.24
N ARG A 71 -3.54 1.54 -12.56
CA ARG A 71 -4.75 1.56 -13.41
C ARG A 71 -5.56 0.27 -13.36
N ASN A 72 -5.03 -0.79 -12.75
CA ASN A 72 -5.82 -1.99 -12.53
C ASN A 72 -6.93 -1.71 -11.51
N PRO A 73 -8.22 -2.03 -11.81
CA PRO A 73 -9.35 -1.72 -10.93
C PRO A 73 -9.26 -2.41 -9.56
N HIS A 74 -8.50 -3.49 -9.46
CA HIS A 74 -8.30 -4.19 -8.20
C HIS A 74 -7.22 -3.56 -7.29
N THR A 75 -6.47 -2.56 -7.72
CA THR A 75 -5.45 -1.91 -6.88
C THR A 75 -6.07 -0.83 -6.00
N ASN A 76 -6.05 -1.01 -4.68
CA ASN A 76 -6.44 0.03 -3.73
C ASN A 76 -5.24 0.84 -3.25
N VAL A 77 -4.12 0.19 -2.98
CA VAL A 77 -2.91 0.81 -2.42
C VAL A 77 -1.69 0.43 -3.26
N LEU A 78 -0.84 1.39 -3.55
CA LEU A 78 0.52 1.18 -4.09
C LEU A 78 1.47 1.02 -2.90
N GLY A 79 1.89 -0.23 -2.62
CA GLY A 79 2.71 -0.59 -1.48
C GLY A 79 4.19 -0.21 -1.68
N HIS A 80 4.87 0.19 -0.60
CA HIS A 80 6.30 0.55 -0.48
C HIS A 80 7.02 0.83 -1.82
N CYS A 81 6.51 1.81 -2.55
CA CYS A 81 6.73 2.04 -3.97
C CYS A 81 8.20 2.22 -4.39
N THR A 82 9.12 2.54 -3.47
CA THR A 82 10.54 2.64 -3.80
C THR A 82 11.31 1.34 -3.51
N GLY A 83 10.75 0.44 -2.72
CA GLY A 83 11.38 -0.83 -2.32
C GLY A 83 12.67 -0.68 -1.55
N ARG A 84 13.01 0.54 -1.05
CA ARG A 84 14.27 0.82 -0.36
C ARG A 84 14.35 0.17 1.02
N LEU A 85 15.59 -0.02 1.48
CA LEU A 85 15.91 -0.32 2.88
C LEU A 85 17.01 0.64 3.32
N VAL A 86 16.81 1.36 4.42
CA VAL A 86 17.78 2.35 4.95
C VAL A 86 18.62 1.76 6.07
N THR A 87 18.16 0.69 6.70
CA THR A 87 18.83 -0.03 7.78
C THR A 87 18.27 -1.45 7.92
N GLY A 88 18.75 -2.21 8.88
CA GLY A 88 18.22 -3.52 9.27
C GLY A 88 19.12 -4.70 8.89
N ASN A 89 18.76 -5.89 9.39
CA ASN A 89 19.55 -7.12 9.23
C ASN A 89 19.65 -7.62 7.78
N ARG A 90 18.75 -7.15 6.90
CA ARG A 90 18.77 -7.47 5.45
C ARG A 90 19.66 -6.52 4.64
N GLY A 91 20.41 -5.63 5.33
CA GLY A 91 21.28 -4.64 4.71
C GLY A 91 20.55 -3.42 4.18
N VAL A 92 21.30 -2.57 3.47
CA VAL A 92 20.79 -1.35 2.82
C VAL A 92 20.47 -1.66 1.35
N ARG A 93 19.35 -1.16 0.85
CA ARG A 93 18.95 -1.26 -0.55
C ARG A 93 18.53 0.12 -1.06
N PRO A 94 19.14 0.60 -2.17
CA PRO A 94 18.72 1.86 -2.77
C PRO A 94 17.28 1.77 -3.28
N GLN A 95 16.64 2.93 -3.41
CA GLN A 95 15.30 3.03 -3.99
C GLN A 95 15.31 2.66 -5.49
N SER A 96 14.20 2.07 -5.95
CA SER A 96 13.90 1.91 -7.37
C SER A 96 13.80 3.28 -8.05
N GLN A 97 14.21 3.34 -9.31
CA GLN A 97 14.14 4.56 -10.13
C GLN A 97 12.87 4.54 -10.97
N PHE A 98 12.05 5.57 -10.86
CA PHE A 98 10.84 5.76 -11.66
C PHE A 98 10.47 7.25 -11.70
N ASP A 99 9.62 7.65 -12.64
CA ASP A 99 9.03 8.99 -12.66
C ASP A 99 7.93 9.07 -11.60
N ALA A 100 8.32 9.56 -10.42
CA ALA A 100 7.43 9.65 -9.28
C ALA A 100 6.25 10.59 -9.54
N LYS A 101 6.45 11.68 -10.32
CA LYS A 101 5.37 12.59 -10.68
C LYS A 101 4.31 11.87 -11.52
N ALA A 102 4.72 11.13 -12.54
CA ALA A 102 3.81 10.39 -13.41
C ALA A 102 3.05 9.30 -12.63
N VAL A 103 3.74 8.52 -11.77
CA VAL A 103 3.10 7.47 -10.96
C VAL A 103 2.11 8.06 -9.95
N PHE A 104 2.50 9.10 -9.21
CA PHE A 104 1.60 9.69 -8.20
C PHE A 104 0.46 10.48 -8.82
N THR A 105 0.64 11.07 -10.01
CA THR A 105 -0.48 11.64 -10.77
C THR A 105 -1.48 10.54 -11.10
N ALA A 106 -1.03 9.38 -11.60
CA ALA A 106 -1.92 8.25 -11.84
C ALA A 106 -2.61 7.76 -10.56
N CYS A 107 -1.89 7.68 -9.42
CA CYS A 107 -2.51 7.32 -8.14
C CYS A 107 -3.64 8.29 -7.76
N ALA A 108 -3.42 9.60 -7.91
CA ALA A 108 -4.42 10.62 -7.59
C ALA A 108 -5.64 10.55 -8.54
N GLU A 109 -5.42 10.36 -9.84
CA GLU A 109 -6.47 10.23 -10.85
C GLU A 109 -7.34 8.99 -10.64
N GLU A 110 -6.70 7.88 -10.27
CA GLU A 110 -7.36 6.59 -10.07
C GLU A 110 -7.88 6.38 -8.63
N GLY A 111 -7.63 7.32 -7.71
CA GLY A 111 -8.03 7.18 -6.31
C GLY A 111 -7.26 6.07 -5.56
N VAL A 112 -6.08 5.67 -6.04
CA VAL A 112 -5.20 4.70 -5.39
C VAL A 112 -4.40 5.39 -4.29
N ALA A 113 -4.38 4.81 -3.09
CA ALA A 113 -3.59 5.34 -1.99
C ALA A 113 -2.11 4.99 -2.14
N VAL A 114 -1.23 5.91 -1.74
CA VAL A 114 0.22 5.65 -1.62
C VAL A 114 0.51 5.18 -0.20
N GLU A 115 1.15 4.02 -0.05
CA GLU A 115 1.52 3.48 1.25
C GLU A 115 2.57 4.37 1.95
N ILE A 116 2.38 4.63 3.22
CA ILE A 116 3.38 5.11 4.17
C ILE A 116 3.78 3.90 5.01
N ASN A 117 4.78 3.14 4.56
CA ASN A 117 5.23 1.96 5.26
C ASN A 117 5.87 2.34 6.59
N SER A 118 5.33 1.80 7.70
CA SER A 118 5.72 2.16 9.06
C SER A 118 6.98 1.47 9.53
N ARG A 119 7.54 0.52 8.77
CA ARG A 119 8.77 -0.18 9.19
C ARG A 119 9.96 0.78 9.20
N PRO A 120 10.65 0.94 10.35
CA PRO A 120 11.79 1.86 10.48
C PRO A 120 12.92 1.58 9.49
N GLU A 121 13.10 0.32 9.10
CA GLU A 121 14.12 -0.09 8.15
C GLU A 121 13.79 0.29 6.69
N ARG A 122 12.52 0.56 6.36
CA ARG A 122 12.12 0.98 5.02
C ARG A 122 12.07 2.49 4.88
N ARG A 123 11.31 3.17 5.73
CA ARG A 123 10.99 4.59 5.61
C ARG A 123 10.54 4.94 4.19
N ASP A 124 9.70 4.07 3.61
CA ASP A 124 9.24 4.11 2.23
C ASP A 124 7.84 4.75 2.15
N PRO A 125 7.59 5.67 1.23
CA PRO A 125 8.54 6.41 0.39
C PRO A 125 9.39 7.41 1.20
N PRO A 126 10.51 7.94 0.63
CA PRO A 126 11.22 9.09 1.22
C PRO A 126 10.29 10.29 1.47
N THR A 127 10.58 11.11 2.49
CA THR A 127 9.77 12.30 2.84
C THR A 127 9.50 13.21 1.64
N LYS A 128 10.51 13.47 0.80
CA LYS A 128 10.33 14.27 -0.44
C LYS A 128 9.31 13.68 -1.43
N LEU A 129 9.20 12.36 -1.47
CA LEU A 129 8.22 11.70 -2.33
C LEU A 129 6.82 11.70 -1.68
N LEU A 130 6.73 11.64 -0.35
CA LEU A 130 5.47 11.86 0.37
C LEU A 130 4.93 13.27 0.14
N GLU A 131 5.80 14.28 0.23
CA GLU A 131 5.45 15.68 -0.06
C GLU A 131 4.97 15.84 -1.50
N LEU A 132 5.67 15.26 -2.47
CA LEU A 132 5.24 15.26 -3.87
C LEU A 132 3.87 14.60 -4.07
N ALA A 133 3.64 13.42 -3.48
CA ALA A 133 2.36 12.72 -3.56
C ALA A 133 1.24 13.53 -2.90
N ARG A 134 1.52 14.18 -1.74
CA ARG A 134 0.59 15.11 -1.09
C ARG A 134 0.20 16.26 -2.02
N ASP A 135 1.18 16.91 -2.64
CA ASP A 135 0.97 18.09 -3.49
C ASP A 135 0.21 17.71 -4.79
N LEU A 136 0.34 16.48 -5.25
CA LEU A 136 -0.41 15.93 -6.40
C LEU A 136 -1.82 15.46 -6.04
N GLY A 137 -2.23 15.51 -4.77
CA GLY A 137 -3.60 15.15 -4.37
C GLY A 137 -3.80 13.66 -4.03
N CYS A 138 -2.75 12.84 -3.87
CA CYS A 138 -2.89 11.42 -3.53
C CYS A 138 -3.59 11.17 -2.19
N LEU A 139 -4.29 10.06 -2.08
CA LEU A 139 -4.65 9.43 -0.82
C LEU A 139 -3.46 8.66 -0.25
N PHE A 140 -3.52 8.32 1.04
CA PHE A 140 -2.46 7.58 1.72
C PHE A 140 -3.03 6.45 2.56
N SER A 141 -2.24 5.37 2.73
CA SER A 141 -2.44 4.38 3.78
C SER A 141 -1.24 4.38 4.72
N ILE A 142 -1.45 4.09 5.99
CA ILE A 142 -0.39 3.85 6.97
C ILE A 142 -0.46 2.38 7.35
N ASP A 143 0.58 1.63 7.02
CA ASP A 143 0.64 0.18 7.17
C ASP A 143 1.87 -0.23 7.98
N SER A 144 1.71 -1.24 8.84
CA SER A 144 2.83 -1.78 9.62
C SER A 144 3.69 -2.77 8.83
N ASP A 145 3.16 -3.35 7.74
CA ASP A 145 3.82 -4.47 7.02
C ASP A 145 4.28 -5.57 8.02
N ALA A 146 3.38 -5.88 9.01
CA ALA A 146 3.70 -6.70 10.16
C ALA A 146 3.81 -8.18 9.78
N HIS A 147 4.91 -8.81 10.19
CA HIS A 147 5.18 -10.24 10.05
C HIS A 147 5.25 -10.95 11.43
N ALA A 148 5.03 -10.20 12.51
CA ALA A 148 4.95 -10.69 13.88
C ALA A 148 4.08 -9.76 14.72
N PRO A 149 3.43 -10.26 15.82
CA PRO A 149 2.49 -9.46 16.62
C PRO A 149 3.07 -8.14 17.13
N GLY A 150 4.32 -8.13 17.61
CA GLY A 150 4.98 -6.90 18.11
C GLY A 150 5.31 -5.86 17.02
N GLN A 151 5.12 -6.18 15.74
CA GLN A 151 5.31 -5.22 14.64
C GLN A 151 4.03 -4.41 14.35
N LEU A 152 2.90 -4.78 14.93
CA LEU A 152 1.67 -4.01 14.85
C LEU A 152 1.80 -2.63 15.52
N ASP A 153 2.66 -2.52 16.54
CA ASP A 153 2.94 -1.26 17.25
C ASP A 153 3.76 -0.26 16.41
N MET A 154 4.26 -0.67 15.23
CA MET A 154 5.06 0.20 14.36
C MET A 154 4.26 1.31 13.66
N LEU A 155 2.93 1.31 13.73
CA LEU A 155 2.07 2.32 13.07
C LEU A 155 2.42 3.75 13.47
N ASP A 156 2.89 3.98 14.69
CA ASP A 156 3.31 5.31 15.16
C ASP A 156 4.44 5.92 14.32
N TYR A 157 5.36 5.10 13.77
CA TYR A 157 6.39 5.59 12.87
C TYR A 157 5.82 6.12 11.55
N GLY A 158 4.81 5.45 11.01
CA GLY A 158 4.11 5.92 9.81
C GLY A 158 3.32 7.19 10.07
N ALA A 159 2.61 7.27 11.19
CA ALA A 159 1.86 8.44 11.61
C ALA A 159 2.75 9.67 11.82
N ALA A 160 3.90 9.50 12.48
CA ALA A 160 4.90 10.57 12.63
C ALA A 160 5.41 11.08 11.27
N ARG A 161 5.66 10.18 10.32
CA ARG A 161 6.10 10.54 8.96
C ARG A 161 5.01 11.25 8.15
N ALA A 162 3.75 10.86 8.30
CA ALA A 162 2.62 11.55 7.70
C ALA A 162 2.51 12.98 8.23
N THR A 163 2.65 13.16 9.54
CA THR A 163 2.66 14.47 10.20
C THR A 163 3.84 15.34 9.72
N GLU A 164 5.06 14.78 9.67
CA GLU A 164 6.26 15.47 9.17
C GLU A 164 6.08 15.94 7.71
N ALA A 165 5.45 15.12 6.87
CA ALA A 165 5.16 15.46 5.49
C ALA A 165 3.95 16.41 5.31
N GLY A 166 3.26 16.79 6.39
CA GLY A 166 2.10 17.68 6.37
C GLY A 166 0.88 17.06 5.65
N ILE A 167 0.69 15.75 5.77
CA ILE A 167 -0.43 15.05 5.15
C ILE A 167 -1.67 15.22 6.03
N ASP A 168 -2.77 15.67 5.42
CA ASP A 168 -4.07 15.82 6.09
C ASP A 168 -4.61 14.43 6.50
N PRO A 169 -5.00 14.22 7.77
CA PRO A 169 -5.62 12.99 8.22
C PRO A 169 -6.82 12.52 7.39
N ASP A 170 -7.61 13.45 6.85
CA ASP A 170 -8.76 13.13 6.00
C ASP A 170 -8.37 12.44 4.69
N ARG A 171 -7.10 12.52 4.31
CA ARG A 171 -6.52 11.85 3.14
C ARG A 171 -5.84 10.52 3.46
N ILE A 172 -5.85 10.09 4.72
CA ILE A 172 -5.28 8.83 5.17
C ILE A 172 -6.40 7.80 5.29
N VAL A 173 -6.54 6.91 4.29
CA VAL A 173 -7.66 5.96 4.21
C VAL A 173 -7.75 5.01 5.42
N THR A 174 -6.62 4.70 6.05
CA THR A 174 -6.56 3.83 7.23
C THR A 174 -7.05 4.50 8.52
N THR A 175 -7.34 5.80 8.50
CA THR A 175 -7.99 6.51 9.62
C THR A 175 -9.51 6.67 9.42
N TRP A 176 -10.04 6.27 8.26
CA TRP A 176 -11.45 6.42 7.96
C TRP A 176 -12.32 5.42 8.71
N GLU A 177 -13.57 5.80 8.93
CA GLU A 177 -14.59 4.87 9.39
C GLU A 177 -14.71 3.68 8.42
N ARG A 178 -14.97 2.50 8.97
CA ARG A 178 -14.99 1.22 8.22
C ARG A 178 -15.80 1.28 6.94
N ASP A 179 -17.00 1.82 7.00
CA ASP A 179 -17.92 1.80 5.88
C ASP A 179 -17.42 2.69 4.74
N ARG A 180 -16.87 3.89 5.06
CA ARG A 180 -16.19 4.76 4.09
C ARG A 180 -14.98 4.09 3.46
N LEU A 181 -14.16 3.39 4.24
CA LEU A 181 -13.01 2.64 3.75
C LEU A 181 -13.45 1.55 2.75
N LEU A 182 -14.50 0.78 3.08
CA LEU A 182 -15.00 -0.29 2.23
C LEU A 182 -15.66 0.24 0.94
N GLU A 183 -16.39 1.34 1.00
CA GLU A 183 -16.95 2.03 -0.16
C GLU A 183 -15.83 2.48 -1.12
N TRP A 184 -14.80 3.14 -0.59
CA TRP A 184 -13.63 3.52 -1.39
C TRP A 184 -12.92 2.31 -2.00
N ALA A 185 -12.69 1.25 -1.23
CA ALA A 185 -12.00 0.06 -1.71
C ALA A 185 -12.79 -0.69 -2.80
N ALA A 186 -14.12 -0.58 -2.81
CA ALA A 186 -15.01 -1.20 -3.78
C ALA A 186 -15.32 -0.29 -5.00
N ALA A 187 -15.09 1.02 -4.90
CA ALA A 187 -15.53 1.99 -5.92
C ALA A 187 -14.91 1.81 -7.31
N ARG A 188 -13.85 1.00 -7.42
CA ARG A 188 -13.12 0.75 -8.67
C ARG A 188 -13.41 -0.62 -9.30
N LEU A 189 -14.24 -1.46 -8.66
CA LEU A 189 -14.57 -2.83 -9.10
C LEU A 189 -15.71 -2.88 -10.14
#